data_547e19e06561ba8f6b83adb0470eb73b
#
_entry.id   547e19e06561ba8f6b83adb0470eb73b
#
_cell.length_a   1.000
_cell.length_b   1.000
_cell.length_c   1.000
_cell.angle_alpha   90.00
_cell.angle_beta   90.00
_cell.angle_gamma   90.00
#
_symmetry.space_group_name_H-M   'P 1'
#
loop_
_entity.id
_entity.type
_entity.pdbx_description
1 polymer ?
#
loop_
_entity_poly.entity_id
_entity_poly.type
_entity_poly.pdbx_seq_one_letter_code
_entity_poly.pdbx_strand_id
1 'polypeptide(L)'
;LRDYLKKLGIGTVKENSLEQIEELTRAHLHTFPFELISKYTLAGENIEKRIPTVAEFLERNTQLGWGGNCYVLNGRFIQLLDWLGYDVELVPVEKGHIAIWLSWKGEDYLVDAGYAGPFFEPIPIKTGNWVVETFYETSHFERSEDGGIVWTRVLDGGEPIVTKTLYLRKLTRAEFDFWLQRAYTDIPENRLFRKIEVTWYPNGERHQLMNTKYTVHKQNGEHFEKIFDNREEWIQLIEDKAGISRISTEKALRFLSERGVELF
;
A
#
# COMPACT_ATOMS: atom_id res chain seq x y z
N LEU A 1 -18.64 8.82 1.91
CA LEU A 1 -18.63 7.82 2.98
C LEU A 1 -19.43 6.58 2.61
N ARG A 2 -20.76 6.69 2.34
CA ARG A 2 -21.61 5.51 2.06
C ARG A 2 -21.06 4.63 0.94
N ASP A 3 -20.66 5.21 -0.19
CA ASP A 3 -20.15 4.46 -1.34
C ASP A 3 -18.83 3.78 -1.03
N TYR A 4 -18.00 4.39 -0.19
CA TYR A 4 -16.74 3.78 0.26
C TYR A 4 -17.02 2.54 1.11
N LEU A 5 -17.86 2.66 2.14
CA LEU A 5 -18.25 1.53 2.99
C LEU A 5 -18.91 0.41 2.17
N LYS A 6 -19.81 0.77 1.25
CA LYS A 6 -20.42 -0.20 0.31
C LYS A 6 -19.38 -0.93 -0.52
N LYS A 7 -18.35 -0.20 -1.03
CA LYS A 7 -17.25 -0.79 -1.81
C LYS A 7 -16.43 -1.78 -0.98
N LEU A 8 -16.26 -1.49 0.32
CA LEU A 8 -15.60 -2.39 1.27
C LEU A 8 -16.47 -3.57 1.72
N GLY A 9 -17.73 -3.63 1.32
CA GLY A 9 -18.67 -4.64 1.77
C GLY A 9 -19.18 -4.42 3.20
N ILE A 10 -18.98 -3.21 3.77
CA ILE A 10 -19.37 -2.86 5.13
C ILE A 10 -20.73 -2.17 5.11
N GLY A 11 -21.73 -2.81 5.74
CA GLY A 11 -23.13 -2.31 5.70
C GLY A 11 -23.40 -1.17 6.69
N THR A 12 -23.00 -1.33 7.94
CA THR A 12 -23.26 -0.38 9.01
C THR A 12 -22.04 -0.22 9.88
N VAL A 13 -21.57 1.00 10.04
CA VAL A 13 -20.55 1.35 11.02
C VAL A 13 -21.23 1.46 12.38
N LYS A 14 -20.75 0.68 13.33
CA LYS A 14 -21.15 0.72 14.74
C LYS A 14 -20.42 1.86 15.46
N GLU A 15 -20.37 1.80 16.76
CA GLU A 15 -19.57 2.74 17.55
C GLU A 15 -18.09 2.66 17.20
N ASN A 16 -17.39 3.80 17.21
CA ASN A 16 -15.95 3.85 16.98
C ASN A 16 -15.20 2.95 17.95
N SER A 17 -14.38 2.05 17.41
CA SER A 17 -13.55 1.11 18.18
C SER A 17 -12.32 0.69 17.39
N LEU A 18 -11.34 0.06 18.04
CA LEU A 18 -10.17 -0.50 17.37
C LEU A 18 -10.55 -1.68 16.47
N GLU A 19 -11.51 -2.49 16.90
CA GLU A 19 -12.04 -3.62 16.11
C GLU A 19 -12.68 -3.12 14.80
N GLN A 20 -13.34 -1.96 14.86
CA GLN A 20 -13.89 -1.33 13.63
C GLN A 20 -12.77 -0.87 12.69
N ILE A 21 -11.67 -0.33 13.21
CA ILE A 21 -10.52 0.05 12.39
C ILE A 21 -9.85 -1.18 11.79
N GLU A 22 -9.71 -2.27 12.55
CA GLU A 22 -9.21 -3.55 12.04
C GLU A 22 -10.09 -4.05 10.89
N GLU A 23 -11.42 -4.08 11.06
CA GLU A 23 -12.38 -4.48 10.02
C GLU A 23 -12.22 -3.62 8.77
N LEU A 24 -12.15 -2.30 8.93
CA LEU A 24 -11.96 -1.34 7.83
C LEU A 24 -10.62 -1.52 7.13
N THR A 25 -9.53 -1.68 7.89
CA THR A 25 -8.18 -1.87 7.35
C THR A 25 -8.10 -3.16 6.55
N ARG A 26 -8.62 -4.24 7.11
CA ARG A 26 -8.68 -5.56 6.46
C ARG A 26 -9.51 -5.50 5.17
N ALA A 27 -10.70 -4.91 5.23
CA ALA A 27 -11.56 -4.75 4.06
C ALA A 27 -10.90 -3.86 2.98
N HIS A 28 -10.20 -2.80 3.38
CA HIS A 28 -9.48 -1.92 2.46
C HIS A 28 -8.37 -2.66 1.71
N LEU A 29 -7.53 -3.41 2.44
CA LEU A 29 -6.43 -4.20 1.88
C LEU A 29 -6.91 -5.33 0.95
N HIS A 30 -8.07 -5.93 1.27
CA HIS A 30 -8.67 -6.95 0.41
C HIS A 30 -9.31 -6.38 -0.86
N THR A 31 -9.75 -5.10 -0.82
CA THR A 31 -10.46 -4.46 -1.93
C THR A 31 -9.53 -3.75 -2.90
N PHE A 32 -8.47 -3.11 -2.38
CA PHE A 32 -7.60 -2.23 -3.16
C PHE A 32 -6.17 -2.77 -3.18
N PRO A 33 -5.66 -3.22 -4.33
CA PRO A 33 -4.28 -3.67 -4.43
C PRO A 33 -3.30 -2.51 -4.26
N PHE A 34 -2.15 -2.76 -3.61
CA PHE A 34 -1.00 -1.89 -3.79
C PHE A 34 -0.42 -2.14 -5.18
N GLU A 35 -0.31 -1.11 -6.04
CA GLU A 35 0.16 -1.31 -7.40
C GLU A 35 0.81 -0.04 -8.00
N LEU A 36 1.68 -0.26 -8.98
CA LEU A 36 2.34 0.80 -9.72
C LEU A 36 1.81 0.98 -11.16
N ILE A 37 0.88 0.14 -11.61
CA ILE A 37 0.35 0.13 -12.99
C ILE A 37 -0.43 1.42 -13.28
N SER A 38 -1.31 1.83 -12.36
CA SER A 38 -2.07 3.09 -12.49
C SER A 38 -1.15 4.31 -12.60
N LYS A 39 -0.05 4.30 -11.87
CA LYS A 39 0.96 5.36 -11.90
C LYS A 39 1.56 5.55 -13.29
N TYR A 40 1.86 4.46 -14.01
CA TYR A 40 2.40 4.51 -15.38
C TYR A 40 1.33 4.93 -16.38
N THR A 41 0.12 4.44 -16.19
CA THR A 41 -1.03 4.80 -17.04
C THR A 41 -1.34 6.30 -16.98
N LEU A 42 -1.09 6.92 -15.83
CA LEU A 42 -1.27 8.36 -15.60
C LEU A 42 0.03 9.17 -15.76
N ALA A 43 1.13 8.55 -16.21
CA ALA A 43 2.37 9.27 -16.49
C ALA A 43 2.13 10.32 -17.59
N GLY A 44 2.52 11.56 -17.32
CA GLY A 44 2.21 12.68 -18.24
C GLY A 44 0.97 13.49 -17.88
N GLU A 45 0.08 12.97 -17.04
CA GLU A 45 -1.01 13.77 -16.47
C GLU A 45 -0.50 14.72 -15.39
N ASN A 46 -1.25 15.79 -15.12
CA ASN A 46 -0.96 16.69 -13.99
C ASN A 46 -1.01 15.92 -12.67
N ILE A 47 -0.17 16.32 -11.71
CA ILE A 47 -0.05 15.65 -10.40
C ILE A 47 -1.40 15.55 -9.67
N GLU A 48 -2.27 16.57 -9.82
CA GLU A 48 -3.61 16.58 -9.25
C GLU A 48 -4.50 15.45 -9.77
N LYS A 49 -4.33 15.05 -11.02
CA LYS A 49 -5.06 13.93 -11.61
C LYS A 49 -4.52 12.57 -11.19
N ARG A 50 -3.28 12.52 -10.70
CA ARG A 50 -2.61 11.29 -10.26
C ARG A 50 -3.04 10.86 -8.87
N ILE A 51 -3.49 11.84 -8.04
CA ILE A 51 -4.09 11.58 -6.73
C ILE A 51 -5.61 11.79 -6.87
N PRO A 52 -6.38 10.70 -7.05
CA PRO A 52 -7.82 10.80 -7.29
C PRO A 52 -8.56 11.34 -6.07
N THR A 53 -9.69 12.00 -6.28
CA THR A 53 -10.69 12.17 -5.21
C THR A 53 -11.21 10.80 -4.76
N VAL A 54 -11.92 10.75 -3.62
CA VAL A 54 -12.53 9.47 -3.17
C VAL A 54 -13.49 8.89 -4.22
N ALA A 55 -14.30 9.73 -4.85
CA ALA A 55 -15.24 9.27 -5.90
C ALA A 55 -14.48 8.67 -7.09
N GLU A 56 -13.47 9.36 -7.60
CA GLU A 56 -12.62 8.86 -8.69
C GLU A 56 -11.83 7.60 -8.30
N PHE A 57 -11.38 7.51 -7.05
CA PHE A 57 -10.68 6.32 -6.53
C PHE A 57 -11.57 5.08 -6.59
N LEU A 58 -12.79 5.19 -6.09
CA LEU A 58 -13.77 4.11 -6.10
C LEU A 58 -14.19 3.74 -7.53
N GLU A 59 -14.40 4.74 -8.39
CA GLU A 59 -14.74 4.54 -9.80
C GLU A 59 -13.61 3.84 -10.57
N ARG A 60 -12.36 4.33 -10.44
CA ARG A 60 -11.18 3.72 -11.09
C ARG A 60 -10.94 2.29 -10.63
N ASN A 61 -11.15 2.00 -9.35
CA ASN A 61 -11.07 0.63 -8.87
C ASN A 61 -12.19 -0.23 -9.49
N THR A 62 -13.42 0.28 -9.60
CA THR A 62 -14.54 -0.48 -10.17
C THR A 62 -14.35 -0.76 -11.66
N GLN A 63 -13.84 0.22 -12.42
CA GLN A 63 -13.68 0.12 -13.87
C GLN A 63 -12.37 -0.54 -14.30
N LEU A 64 -11.28 -0.31 -13.55
CA LEU A 64 -9.92 -0.64 -13.98
C LEU A 64 -9.18 -1.54 -12.99
N GLY A 65 -9.75 -1.83 -11.82
CA GLY A 65 -9.11 -2.60 -10.77
C GLY A 65 -7.99 -1.87 -10.03
N TRP A 66 -7.86 -0.55 -10.23
CA TRP A 66 -6.75 0.19 -9.64
C TRP A 66 -6.92 0.36 -8.13
N GLY A 67 -5.82 0.18 -7.42
CA GLY A 67 -5.67 0.63 -6.05
C GLY A 67 -4.75 1.84 -6.01
N GLY A 68 -3.45 1.62 -6.10
CA GLY A 68 -2.45 2.67 -6.16
C GLY A 68 -1.28 2.44 -5.21
N ASN A 69 -0.44 3.45 -5.07
CA ASN A 69 0.66 3.46 -4.11
C ASN A 69 0.22 4.03 -2.74
N CYS A 70 1.16 4.13 -1.79
CA CYS A 70 0.89 4.61 -0.44
C CYS A 70 0.21 6.00 -0.38
N TYR A 71 0.52 6.91 -1.31
CA TYR A 71 -0.12 8.24 -1.36
C TYR A 71 -1.60 8.17 -1.71
N VAL A 72 -1.97 7.23 -2.56
CA VAL A 72 -3.37 7.00 -2.92
C VAL A 72 -4.06 6.21 -1.82
N LEU A 73 -3.53 5.06 -1.44
CA LEU A 73 -4.18 4.14 -0.50
C LEU A 73 -4.33 4.76 0.89
N ASN A 74 -3.23 5.17 1.55
CA ASN A 74 -3.30 5.82 2.86
C ASN A 74 -4.00 7.17 2.79
N GLY A 75 -3.81 7.93 1.69
CA GLY A 75 -4.48 9.20 1.50
C GLY A 75 -6.00 9.10 1.34
N ARG A 76 -6.53 7.98 0.82
CA ARG A 76 -7.99 7.73 0.75
C ARG A 76 -8.51 7.08 2.03
N PHE A 77 -7.71 6.19 2.63
CA PHE A 77 -8.10 5.52 3.86
C PHE A 77 -8.21 6.47 5.05
N ILE A 78 -7.25 7.41 5.19
CA ILE A 78 -7.35 8.42 6.27
C ILE A 78 -8.61 9.27 6.15
N GLN A 79 -9.06 9.61 4.93
CA GLN A 79 -10.31 10.34 4.74
C GLN A 79 -11.54 9.53 5.19
N LEU A 80 -11.52 8.22 4.99
CA LEU A 80 -12.57 7.34 5.51
C LEU A 80 -12.59 7.36 7.03
N LEU A 81 -11.43 7.21 7.67
CA LEU A 81 -11.31 7.21 9.13
C LEU A 81 -11.72 8.56 9.75
N ASP A 82 -11.27 9.67 9.15
CA ASP A 82 -11.67 11.03 9.56
C ASP A 82 -13.19 11.25 9.45
N TRP A 83 -13.81 10.82 8.35
CA TRP A 83 -15.27 10.89 8.18
C TRP A 83 -16.04 10.05 9.21
N LEU A 84 -15.41 9.03 9.76
CA LEU A 84 -15.98 8.21 10.84
C LEU A 84 -15.70 8.79 12.22
N GLY A 85 -14.94 9.90 12.30
CA GLY A 85 -14.66 10.62 13.55
C GLY A 85 -13.49 10.04 14.36
N TYR A 86 -12.57 9.33 13.72
CA TYR A 86 -11.31 8.93 14.34
C TYR A 86 -10.30 10.07 14.33
N ASP A 87 -9.51 10.19 15.40
CA ASP A 87 -8.39 11.14 15.47
C ASP A 87 -7.17 10.56 14.76
N VAL A 88 -6.97 10.98 13.51
CA VAL A 88 -5.97 10.41 12.61
C VAL A 88 -5.16 11.50 11.91
N GLU A 89 -3.85 11.26 11.75
CA GLU A 89 -2.94 12.13 11.04
C GLU A 89 -2.03 11.33 10.09
N LEU A 90 -1.68 11.92 8.94
CA LEU A 90 -0.61 11.35 8.11
C LEU A 90 0.74 11.62 8.74
N VAL A 91 1.59 10.61 8.79
CA VAL A 91 2.95 10.68 9.30
C VAL A 91 3.98 10.30 8.24
N PRO A 92 5.16 10.96 8.25
CA PRO A 92 6.23 10.61 7.34
C PRO A 92 6.95 9.33 7.78
N VAL A 93 7.23 8.49 6.81
CA VAL A 93 8.13 7.35 6.93
C VAL A 93 9.27 7.55 5.93
N GLU A 94 10.49 7.28 6.32
CA GLU A 94 11.66 7.47 5.46
C GLU A 94 11.51 6.84 4.07
N LYS A 95 12.31 7.34 3.15
CA LYS A 95 12.33 6.91 1.74
C LYS A 95 11.01 7.17 1.01
N GLY A 96 10.27 8.20 1.45
CA GLY A 96 9.08 8.69 0.74
C GLY A 96 7.85 7.82 0.90
N HIS A 97 7.71 7.11 2.00
CA HIS A 97 6.46 6.45 2.40
C HIS A 97 5.69 7.32 3.38
N ILE A 98 4.39 7.17 3.42
CA ILE A 98 3.48 7.78 4.39
C ILE A 98 2.63 6.70 5.04
N ALA A 99 2.35 6.87 6.33
CA ALA A 99 1.45 6.01 7.09
C ALA A 99 0.43 6.85 7.86
N ILE A 100 -0.43 6.24 8.63
CA ILE A 100 -1.45 6.90 9.44
C ILE A 100 -1.11 6.68 10.91
N TRP A 101 -1.06 7.77 11.67
CA TRP A 101 -1.04 7.77 13.12
C TRP A 101 -2.47 7.94 13.61
N LEU A 102 -2.92 7.02 14.43
CA LEU A 102 -4.21 7.02 15.09
C LEU A 102 -4.02 7.26 16.59
N SER A 103 -4.69 8.27 17.15
CA SER A 103 -4.81 8.44 18.60
C SER A 103 -6.17 7.90 19.08
N TRP A 104 -6.14 6.92 19.98
CA TRP A 104 -7.34 6.28 20.48
C TRP A 104 -7.30 6.06 22.00
N LYS A 105 -8.20 6.74 22.75
CA LYS A 105 -8.31 6.62 24.22
C LYS A 105 -6.99 6.83 24.98
N GLY A 106 -6.14 7.74 24.47
CA GLY A 106 -4.85 8.07 25.07
C GLY A 106 -3.69 7.17 24.67
N GLU A 107 -3.91 6.23 23.78
CA GLU A 107 -2.89 5.37 23.20
C GLU A 107 -2.70 5.68 21.71
N ASP A 108 -1.49 5.46 21.20
CA ASP A 108 -1.12 5.71 19.83
C ASP A 108 -0.98 4.40 19.05
N TYR A 109 -1.41 4.44 17.78
CA TYR A 109 -1.37 3.30 16.88
C TYR A 109 -0.85 3.70 15.50
N LEU A 110 -0.11 2.79 14.89
CA LEU A 110 0.23 2.85 13.48
C LEU A 110 -0.82 2.08 12.67
N VAL A 111 -1.35 2.73 11.63
CA VAL A 111 -2.23 2.10 10.64
C VAL A 111 -1.62 2.32 9.26
N ASP A 112 -1.47 1.27 8.47
CA ASP A 112 -0.86 1.36 7.14
C ASP A 112 -1.58 0.46 6.13
N ALA A 113 -2.49 1.04 5.38
CA ALA A 113 -3.20 0.40 4.27
C ALA A 113 -2.53 0.62 2.91
N GLY A 114 -1.38 1.27 2.87
CA GLY A 114 -0.69 1.70 1.66
C GLY A 114 0.70 1.11 1.45
N TYR A 115 1.02 0.02 2.13
CA TYR A 115 2.31 -0.64 1.99
C TYR A 115 2.15 -2.10 1.54
N ALA A 116 3.13 -2.60 0.77
CA ALA A 116 3.09 -3.99 0.29
C ALA A 116 3.36 -5.05 1.38
N GLY A 117 3.56 -4.62 2.61
CA GLY A 117 3.66 -5.44 3.80
C GLY A 117 2.62 -4.99 4.82
N PRO A 118 1.35 -5.38 4.69
CA PRO A 118 0.28 -4.80 5.46
C PRO A 118 0.23 -5.29 6.88
N PHE A 119 -0.12 -4.38 7.72
CA PHE A 119 -0.73 -4.70 8.99
C PHE A 119 -2.25 -4.71 8.78
N PHE A 120 -2.88 -5.83 9.07
CA PHE A 120 -4.34 -5.97 8.96
C PHE A 120 -5.09 -5.33 10.14
N GLU A 121 -4.36 -4.87 11.14
CA GLU A 121 -4.86 -4.28 12.37
C GLU A 121 -4.04 -3.04 12.77
N PRO A 122 -4.59 -2.14 13.58
CA PRO A 122 -3.82 -1.06 14.19
C PRO A 122 -2.69 -1.61 15.06
N ILE A 123 -1.46 -1.19 14.81
CA ILE A 123 -0.29 -1.61 15.56
C ILE A 123 -0.06 -0.65 16.73
N PRO A 124 -0.16 -1.09 18.00
CA PRO A 124 0.08 -0.23 19.15
C PRO A 124 1.53 0.24 19.18
N ILE A 125 1.73 1.55 19.35
CA ILE A 125 3.05 2.17 19.44
C ILE A 125 3.52 2.12 20.88
N LYS A 126 4.55 1.32 21.16
CA LYS A 126 5.07 1.09 22.51
C LYS A 126 6.23 2.04 22.85
N THR A 127 6.49 2.20 24.14
CA THR A 127 7.58 3.05 24.64
C THR A 127 8.97 2.47 24.46
N GLY A 128 9.10 1.14 24.41
CA GLY A 128 10.34 0.42 24.17
C GLY A 128 10.41 -0.17 22.76
N ASN A 129 11.21 -1.21 22.62
CA ASN A 129 11.26 -2.02 21.40
C ASN A 129 10.14 -3.04 21.40
N TRP A 130 9.58 -3.35 20.23
CA TRP A 130 8.56 -4.38 20.09
C TRP A 130 8.62 -5.07 18.74
N VAL A 131 7.97 -6.19 18.64
CA VAL A 131 7.90 -7.02 17.44
C VAL A 131 6.44 -7.24 17.06
N VAL A 132 6.15 -7.22 15.77
CA VAL A 132 4.87 -7.60 15.19
C VAL A 132 5.12 -8.70 14.17
N GLU A 133 4.46 -9.83 14.37
CA GLU A 133 4.54 -10.99 13.47
C GLU A 133 3.30 -11.06 12.61
N THR A 134 3.48 -11.27 11.32
CA THR A 134 2.43 -11.64 10.39
C THR A 134 2.70 -13.06 9.88
N PHE A 135 1.81 -13.61 9.09
CA PHE A 135 1.98 -14.97 8.58
C PHE A 135 3.13 -15.13 7.56
N TYR A 136 3.81 -14.06 7.16
CA TYR A 136 4.89 -14.10 6.16
C TYR A 136 6.07 -13.19 6.48
N GLU A 137 5.98 -12.33 7.50
CA GLU A 137 7.09 -11.47 7.89
C GLU A 137 7.03 -11.08 9.36
N THR A 138 8.19 -10.72 9.89
CA THR A 138 8.37 -10.13 11.21
C THR A 138 8.81 -8.67 11.07
N SER A 139 8.13 -7.77 11.76
CA SER A 139 8.46 -6.36 11.85
C SER A 139 9.03 -6.04 13.22
N HIS A 140 10.27 -5.56 13.28
CA HIS A 140 10.94 -5.08 14.49
C HIS A 140 10.84 -3.57 14.55
N PHE A 141 10.45 -3.04 15.68
CA PHE A 141 10.35 -1.61 15.95
C PHE A 141 11.26 -1.23 17.12
N GLU A 142 12.14 -0.26 16.91
CA GLU A 142 13.10 0.20 17.88
C GLU A 142 13.04 1.72 18.00
N ARG A 143 13.05 2.25 19.23
CA ARG A 143 13.12 3.68 19.45
C ARG A 143 14.54 4.18 19.18
N SER A 144 14.65 5.21 18.33
CA SER A 144 15.91 5.91 18.12
C SER A 144 16.08 7.10 19.07
N GLU A 145 17.33 7.54 19.26
CA GLU A 145 17.67 8.64 20.17
C GLU A 145 17.05 9.99 19.75
N ASP A 146 16.80 10.19 18.47
CA ASP A 146 16.16 11.37 17.89
C ASP A 146 14.63 11.37 18.00
N GLY A 147 14.05 10.35 18.65
CA GLY A 147 12.61 10.19 18.85
C GLY A 147 11.88 9.52 17.68
N GLY A 148 12.60 9.08 16.65
CA GLY A 148 12.06 8.24 15.58
C GLY A 148 11.80 6.81 16.06
N ILE A 149 11.15 6.05 15.20
CA ILE A 149 10.92 4.61 15.38
C ILE A 149 11.54 3.91 14.17
N VAL A 150 12.63 3.22 14.37
CA VAL A 150 13.26 2.38 13.35
C VAL A 150 12.42 1.14 13.16
N TRP A 151 11.90 0.95 11.96
CA TRP A 151 11.10 -0.18 11.56
C TRP A 151 11.88 -1.05 10.58
N THR A 152 12.24 -2.25 11.02
CA THR A 152 12.97 -3.25 10.23
C THR A 152 12.05 -4.43 9.94
N ARG A 153 11.92 -4.79 8.66
CA ARG A 153 11.13 -5.92 8.19
C ARG A 153 12.02 -7.08 7.78
N VAL A 154 11.66 -8.27 8.21
CA VAL A 154 12.37 -9.52 7.97
C VAL A 154 11.38 -10.55 7.41
N LEU A 155 11.71 -11.24 6.31
CA LEU A 155 10.93 -12.36 5.79
C LEU A 155 11.42 -13.66 6.43
N ASP A 156 10.52 -14.43 7.04
CA ASP A 156 10.73 -15.79 7.54
C ASP A 156 12.09 -16.04 8.24
N GLY A 157 12.51 -15.10 9.13
CA GLY A 157 13.76 -15.20 9.88
C GLY A 157 15.03 -15.02 9.05
N GLY A 158 14.90 -14.52 7.82
CA GLY A 158 16.02 -14.20 6.93
C GLY A 158 16.68 -12.86 7.22
N GLU A 159 17.38 -12.32 6.22
CA GLU A 159 17.98 -10.99 6.28
C GLU A 159 16.92 -9.87 6.18
N PRO A 160 17.19 -8.71 6.79
CA PRO A 160 16.31 -7.55 6.68
C PRO A 160 16.07 -7.13 5.22
N ILE A 161 14.81 -7.09 4.81
CA ILE A 161 14.42 -6.65 3.46
C ILE A 161 14.24 -5.14 3.35
N VAL A 162 13.85 -4.48 4.44
CA VAL A 162 13.63 -3.04 4.51
C VAL A 162 13.89 -2.56 5.92
N THR A 163 14.57 -1.43 6.04
CA THR A 163 14.67 -0.63 7.28
C THR A 163 14.32 0.82 6.95
N LYS A 164 13.44 1.41 7.74
CA LYS A 164 12.94 2.79 7.60
C LYS A 164 12.75 3.41 8.98
N THR A 165 12.76 4.73 9.06
CA THR A 165 12.39 5.47 10.28
C THR A 165 10.99 6.07 10.10
N LEU A 166 10.13 5.80 11.06
CA LEU A 166 8.81 6.40 11.23
C LEU A 166 8.92 7.55 12.24
N TYR A 167 8.35 8.70 11.93
CA TYR A 167 8.29 9.84 12.83
C TYR A 167 6.84 10.13 13.21
N LEU A 168 6.54 10.07 14.52
CA LEU A 168 5.23 10.39 15.08
C LEU A 168 5.04 11.90 15.16
N ARG A 169 4.91 12.50 14.01
CA ARG A 169 4.57 13.91 13.84
C ARG A 169 3.70 14.07 12.60
N LYS A 170 2.84 15.04 12.62
CA LYS A 170 2.03 15.37 11.45
C LYS A 170 2.91 15.64 10.23
N LEU A 171 2.57 15.03 9.13
CA LEU A 171 3.14 15.32 7.83
C LEU A 171 2.63 16.69 7.34
N THR A 172 3.54 17.63 7.11
CA THR A 172 3.15 18.94 6.58
C THR A 172 2.71 18.85 5.12
N ARG A 173 1.89 19.80 4.67
CA ARG A 173 1.46 19.86 3.27
C ARG A 173 2.66 19.98 2.33
N ALA A 174 3.65 20.79 2.67
CA ALA A 174 4.85 20.98 1.86
C ALA A 174 5.67 19.69 1.73
N GLU A 175 5.83 18.94 2.81
CA GLU A 175 6.50 17.63 2.78
C GLU A 175 5.71 16.62 1.93
N PHE A 176 4.38 16.58 2.10
CA PHE A 176 3.52 15.72 1.30
C PHE A 176 3.70 16.01 -0.20
N ASP A 177 3.58 17.28 -0.59
CA ASP A 177 3.70 17.70 -1.99
C ASP A 177 5.12 17.43 -2.54
N PHE A 178 6.17 17.66 -1.75
CA PHE A 178 7.55 17.36 -2.13
C PHE A 178 7.75 15.85 -2.42
N TRP A 179 7.35 15.00 -1.48
CA TRP A 179 7.51 13.55 -1.63
C TRP A 179 6.61 12.97 -2.72
N LEU A 180 5.38 13.50 -2.84
CA LEU A 180 4.46 13.12 -3.90
C LEU A 180 5.05 13.45 -5.27
N GLN A 181 5.54 14.67 -5.46
CA GLN A 181 6.17 15.08 -6.71
C GLN A 181 7.36 14.17 -7.03
N ARG A 182 8.24 13.92 -6.05
CA ARG A 182 9.39 13.03 -6.21
C ARG A 182 8.95 11.61 -6.58
N ALA A 183 7.91 11.07 -5.92
CA ALA A 183 7.37 9.74 -6.21
C ALA A 183 6.82 9.62 -7.63
N TYR A 184 6.34 10.73 -8.20
CA TYR A 184 5.74 10.79 -9.55
C TYR A 184 6.62 11.45 -10.61
N THR A 185 7.86 11.80 -10.30
CA THR A 185 8.82 12.30 -11.29
C THR A 185 9.52 11.13 -11.99
N ASP A 186 9.40 11.08 -13.31
CA ASP A 186 10.04 10.08 -14.15
C ASP A 186 11.50 10.47 -14.44
N ILE A 187 12.39 10.02 -13.57
CA ILE A 187 13.84 10.14 -13.70
C ILE A 187 14.49 8.76 -13.53
N PRO A 188 15.67 8.50 -14.10
CA PRO A 188 16.32 7.18 -14.01
C PRO A 188 16.52 6.66 -12.60
N GLU A 189 16.79 7.54 -11.63
CA GLU A 189 17.03 7.22 -10.23
C GLU A 189 15.75 6.80 -9.49
N ASN A 190 14.57 7.13 -10.04
CA ASN A 190 13.30 6.74 -9.43
C ASN A 190 12.95 5.29 -9.79
N ARG A 191 13.44 4.36 -8.97
CA ARG A 191 13.20 2.92 -9.13
C ARG A 191 11.73 2.53 -9.18
N LEU A 192 10.83 3.37 -8.60
CA LEU A 192 9.37 3.15 -8.68
C LEU A 192 8.80 3.43 -10.09
N PHE A 193 9.61 3.91 -11.03
CA PHE A 193 9.30 4.03 -12.46
C PHE A 193 10.08 3.02 -13.32
N ARG A 194 10.69 2.00 -12.72
CA ARG A 194 11.55 1.02 -13.42
C ARG A 194 11.22 -0.42 -13.04
N LYS A 195 10.04 -0.66 -12.46
CA LYS A 195 9.58 -2.00 -12.06
C LYS A 195 8.07 -2.10 -12.09
N ILE A 196 7.53 -3.28 -12.27
CA ILE A 196 6.15 -3.60 -11.92
C ILE A 196 6.11 -4.11 -10.48
N GLU A 197 5.16 -3.62 -9.71
CA GLU A 197 4.83 -4.16 -8.40
C GLU A 197 3.32 -4.13 -8.21
N VAL A 198 2.75 -5.29 -7.90
CA VAL A 198 1.35 -5.47 -7.54
C VAL A 198 1.29 -6.39 -6.33
N THR A 199 0.63 -5.95 -5.27
CA THR A 199 0.39 -6.77 -4.07
C THR A 199 -1.08 -6.70 -3.71
N TRP A 200 -1.71 -7.85 -3.52
CA TRP A 200 -3.13 -7.96 -3.16
C TRP A 200 -3.36 -9.14 -2.22
N TYR A 201 -4.52 -9.19 -1.56
CA TYR A 201 -4.79 -10.08 -0.45
C TYR A 201 -6.10 -10.85 -0.62
N PRO A 202 -6.23 -11.78 -1.58
CA PRO A 202 -7.42 -12.61 -1.68
C PRO A 202 -7.45 -13.64 -0.55
N ASN A 203 -8.62 -13.78 0.10
CA ASN A 203 -8.84 -14.81 1.13
C ASN A 203 -7.82 -14.83 2.29
N GLY A 204 -7.19 -13.68 2.57
CA GLY A 204 -6.16 -13.60 3.61
C GLY A 204 -4.77 -14.09 3.20
N GLU A 205 -4.58 -14.51 1.97
CA GLU A 205 -3.26 -14.83 1.40
C GLU A 205 -2.59 -13.54 0.89
N ARG A 206 -1.26 -13.48 0.93
CA ARG A 206 -0.49 -12.41 0.30
C ARG A 206 -0.02 -12.83 -1.07
N HIS A 207 -0.52 -12.18 -2.09
CA HIS A 207 -0.06 -12.32 -3.47
C HIS A 207 0.78 -11.11 -3.85
N GLN A 208 1.97 -11.34 -4.38
CA GLN A 208 2.84 -10.27 -4.87
C GLN A 208 3.40 -10.62 -6.23
N LEU A 209 3.32 -9.68 -7.15
CA LEU A 209 4.03 -9.71 -8.42
C LEU A 209 5.08 -8.61 -8.41
N MET A 210 6.35 -8.97 -8.49
CA MET A 210 7.48 -8.06 -8.62
C MET A 210 8.18 -8.34 -9.94
N ASN A 211 8.03 -7.44 -10.92
CA ASN A 211 8.42 -7.69 -12.30
C ASN A 211 7.80 -8.99 -12.81
N THR A 212 8.61 -9.98 -13.19
CA THR A 212 8.14 -11.29 -13.66
C THR A 212 8.00 -12.32 -12.55
N LYS A 213 8.45 -12.02 -11.32
CA LYS A 213 8.38 -12.94 -10.18
C LYS A 213 7.04 -12.78 -9.45
N TYR A 214 6.26 -13.84 -9.41
CA TYR A 214 5.03 -13.96 -8.65
C TYR A 214 5.27 -14.84 -7.42
N THR A 215 4.84 -14.34 -6.25
CA THR A 215 4.98 -15.02 -4.97
C THR A 215 3.64 -15.03 -4.24
N VAL A 216 3.29 -16.15 -3.65
CA VAL A 216 2.12 -16.30 -2.78
C VAL A 216 2.58 -16.80 -1.41
N HIS A 217 2.13 -16.12 -0.35
CA HIS A 217 2.29 -16.61 1.02
C HIS A 217 0.91 -16.87 1.61
N LYS A 218 0.73 -18.05 2.18
CA LYS A 218 -0.52 -18.47 2.81
C LYS A 218 -0.42 -18.40 4.32
N GLN A 219 -1.55 -18.31 4.99
CA GLN A 219 -1.61 -18.26 6.46
C GLN A 219 -1.07 -19.51 7.17
N ASN A 220 -1.05 -20.65 6.49
CA ASN A 220 -0.52 -21.92 7.01
C ASN A 220 1.02 -22.05 6.89
N GLY A 221 1.71 -20.97 6.45
CA GLY A 221 3.16 -20.97 6.22
C GLY A 221 3.59 -21.51 4.86
N GLU A 222 2.68 -22.03 4.04
CA GLU A 222 3.03 -22.41 2.67
C GLU A 222 3.35 -21.19 1.84
N HIS A 223 4.38 -21.30 0.99
CA HIS A 223 4.65 -20.30 -0.03
C HIS A 223 4.83 -20.93 -1.40
N PHE A 224 4.54 -20.15 -2.43
CA PHE A 224 4.69 -20.55 -3.83
C PHE A 224 5.36 -19.41 -4.60
N GLU A 225 6.25 -19.77 -5.53
CA GLU A 225 6.90 -18.82 -6.42
C GLU A 225 6.82 -19.29 -7.87
N LYS A 226 6.60 -18.36 -8.81
CA LYS A 226 6.67 -18.57 -10.25
C LYS A 226 7.37 -17.38 -10.90
N ILE A 227 8.30 -17.63 -11.80
CA ILE A 227 8.87 -16.63 -12.70
C ILE A 227 8.17 -16.80 -14.03
N PHE A 228 7.61 -15.71 -14.57
CA PHE A 228 6.97 -15.70 -15.88
C PHE A 228 7.98 -15.36 -16.96
N ASP A 229 7.96 -16.16 -18.01
CA ASP A 229 8.67 -15.93 -19.28
C ASP A 229 7.71 -15.66 -20.44
N ASN A 230 6.41 -15.88 -20.21
CA ASN A 230 5.33 -15.62 -21.16
C ASN A 230 4.56 -14.37 -20.79
N ARG A 231 4.62 -13.35 -21.66
CA ARG A 231 3.96 -12.06 -21.46
C ARG A 231 2.42 -12.21 -21.34
N GLU A 232 1.81 -13.07 -22.14
CA GLU A 232 0.36 -13.23 -22.15
C GLU A 232 -0.16 -13.89 -20.87
N GLU A 233 0.49 -14.95 -20.39
CA GLU A 233 0.17 -15.59 -19.12
C GLU A 233 0.32 -14.61 -17.93
N TRP A 234 1.35 -13.75 -17.99
CA TRP A 234 1.60 -12.75 -16.98
C TRP A 234 0.51 -11.67 -16.94
N ILE A 235 0.09 -11.15 -18.11
CA ILE A 235 -1.03 -10.20 -18.21
C ILE A 235 -2.32 -10.84 -17.70
N GLN A 236 -2.58 -12.10 -18.10
CA GLN A 236 -3.77 -12.83 -17.67
C GLN A 236 -3.80 -13.03 -16.14
N LEU A 237 -2.64 -13.31 -15.50
CA LEU A 237 -2.57 -13.39 -14.04
C LEU A 237 -3.03 -12.08 -13.38
N ILE A 238 -2.53 -10.94 -13.86
CA ILE A 238 -2.87 -9.62 -13.30
C ILE A 238 -4.36 -9.33 -13.47
N GLU A 239 -4.90 -9.62 -14.64
CA GLU A 239 -6.32 -9.40 -14.95
C GLU A 239 -7.22 -10.30 -14.11
N ASP A 240 -6.96 -11.60 -14.06
CA ASP A 240 -7.81 -12.58 -13.40
C ASP A 240 -7.67 -12.58 -11.87
N LYS A 241 -6.47 -12.33 -11.35
CA LYS A 241 -6.18 -12.49 -9.92
C LYS A 241 -6.10 -11.17 -9.16
N ALA A 242 -5.52 -10.13 -9.76
CA ALA A 242 -5.45 -8.82 -9.13
C ALA A 242 -6.60 -7.88 -9.59
N GLY A 243 -7.37 -8.29 -10.60
CA GLY A 243 -8.50 -7.54 -11.13
C GLY A 243 -8.12 -6.27 -11.91
N ILE A 244 -6.83 -6.08 -12.22
CA ILE A 244 -6.35 -4.88 -12.93
C ILE A 244 -6.54 -5.09 -14.43
N SER A 245 -7.16 -4.12 -15.08
CA SER A 245 -7.50 -4.22 -16.51
C SER A 245 -6.30 -4.46 -17.40
N ARG A 246 -6.45 -5.34 -18.39
CA ARG A 246 -5.44 -5.63 -19.42
C ARG A 246 -4.91 -4.36 -20.09
N ILE A 247 -5.80 -3.43 -20.44
CA ILE A 247 -5.42 -2.16 -21.09
C ILE A 247 -4.43 -1.37 -20.22
N SER A 248 -4.66 -1.30 -18.91
CA SER A 248 -3.76 -0.61 -17.99
C SER A 248 -2.40 -1.31 -17.89
N THR A 249 -2.43 -2.64 -17.82
CA THR A 249 -1.23 -3.49 -17.75
C THR A 249 -0.36 -3.35 -19.01
N GLU A 250 -0.97 -3.37 -20.19
CA GLU A 250 -0.26 -3.17 -21.47
C GLU A 250 0.33 -1.76 -21.60
N LYS A 251 -0.39 -0.73 -21.14
CA LYS A 251 0.16 0.63 -21.08
C LYS A 251 1.37 0.73 -20.15
N ALA A 252 1.32 0.06 -19.00
CA ALA A 252 2.44 0.02 -18.06
C ALA A 252 3.67 -0.68 -18.66
N LEU A 253 3.49 -1.80 -19.35
CA LEU A 253 4.57 -2.48 -20.06
C LEU A 253 5.19 -1.59 -21.14
N ARG A 254 4.37 -0.94 -21.95
CA ARG A 254 4.85 0.01 -22.98
C ARG A 254 5.64 1.15 -22.35
N PHE A 255 5.13 1.74 -21.26
CA PHE A 255 5.81 2.80 -20.53
C PHE A 255 7.21 2.38 -20.07
N LEU A 256 7.36 1.15 -19.57
CA LEU A 256 8.64 0.60 -19.11
C LEU A 256 9.58 0.34 -20.27
N SER A 257 9.11 -0.28 -21.36
CA SER A 257 9.89 -0.57 -22.57
C SER A 257 10.46 0.71 -23.20
N GLU A 258 9.67 1.79 -23.29
CA GLU A 258 10.12 3.11 -23.75
C GLU A 258 11.27 3.70 -22.89
N ARG A 259 11.52 3.15 -21.70
CA ARG A 259 12.57 3.53 -20.74
C ARG A 259 13.67 2.49 -20.60
N GLY A 260 13.71 1.54 -21.56
CA GLY A 260 14.72 0.50 -21.61
C GLY A 260 14.56 -0.59 -20.52
N VAL A 261 13.37 -0.73 -19.95
CA VAL A 261 13.04 -1.81 -19.02
C VAL A 261 12.21 -2.86 -19.74
N GLU A 262 12.87 -3.91 -20.19
CA GLU A 262 12.22 -5.06 -20.82
C GLU A 262 11.99 -6.16 -19.77
N LEU A 263 10.77 -6.64 -19.66
CA LEU A 263 10.40 -7.74 -18.76
C LEU A 263 10.31 -9.09 -19.49
N PHE A 264 10.05 -9.03 -20.81
CA PHE A 264 9.89 -10.19 -21.69
C PHE A 264 10.63 -9.99 -23.00
#